data_19b67b4b829ce091f264332177af74b0
#
_entry.id   19b67b4b829ce091f264332177af74b0
#
_cell.length_a   1.000
_cell.length_b   1.000
_cell.length_c   1.000
_cell.angle_alpha   90.00
_cell.angle_beta   90.00
_cell.angle_gamma   90.00
#
_symmetry.space_group_name_H-M   'P 1'
#
loop_
_entity.id
_entity.type
_entity.pdbx_description
1 polymer ?
#
loop_
_entity_poly.entity_id
_entity_poly.type
_entity_poly.pdbx_seq_one_letter_code
_entity_poly.pdbx_strand_id
1 'polypeptide(L)'
;ISKKRFWGLALPIWTFEDDSYYVVGSKEELKELAVDGWDEFEGNSPHRPWIDKVKIKHPESGLIGTRILDVGNPWLDAGIVPFSTLGYNNNREYWKEWFPGDFVTESLPGQFRNWFYSLLAMSAMLEEKAPFKNLLGHALVKAEDGRDMHKSWGNAIWFDDAAEKMGVDVMRWMYAAQNP
;
A
#
# COMPACT_ATOMS: atom_id res chain seq x y z
N ILE A 1 -7.35 0.90 14.04
CA ILE A 1 -8.67 0.76 13.37
C ILE A 1 -8.52 0.08 12.00
N SER A 2 -7.51 0.40 11.20
CA SER A 2 -7.28 -0.24 9.89
C SER A 2 -6.88 -1.72 9.98
N LYS A 3 -6.21 -2.15 11.04
CA LYS A 3 -5.71 -3.50 11.25
C LYS A 3 -6.78 -4.61 11.30
N LYS A 4 -8.02 -4.28 11.56
CA LYS A 4 -9.12 -5.27 11.68
C LYS A 4 -10.06 -5.24 10.49
N ARG A 5 -9.71 -4.56 9.41
CA ARG A 5 -10.51 -4.50 8.20
C ARG A 5 -10.13 -5.62 7.23
N PHE A 6 -11.05 -5.94 6.35
CA PHE A 6 -10.83 -6.91 5.27
C PHE A 6 -9.89 -6.38 4.17
N TRP A 7 -9.85 -5.06 4.00
CA TRP A 7 -9.07 -4.41 2.95
C TRP A 7 -7.66 -4.10 3.43
N GLY A 8 -6.71 -4.56 2.69
CA GLY A 8 -5.29 -4.41 2.93
C GLY A 8 -4.57 -5.75 2.79
N LEU A 9 -3.26 -5.70 2.71
CA LEU A 9 -2.42 -6.89 2.64
C LEU A 9 -2.57 -7.69 3.93
N ALA A 10 -2.90 -8.95 3.83
CA ALA A 10 -2.93 -9.85 4.99
C ALA A 10 -1.51 -9.96 5.55
N LEU A 11 -1.33 -9.69 6.84
CA LEU A 11 -0.02 -9.81 7.47
C LEU A 11 0.43 -11.29 7.46
N PRO A 12 1.62 -11.60 6.92
CA PRO A 12 2.09 -12.99 6.78
C PRO A 12 2.69 -13.51 8.09
N ILE A 13 1.92 -13.42 9.17
CA ILE A 13 2.35 -13.78 10.53
C ILE A 13 1.48 -14.92 11.06
N TRP A 14 2.07 -16.02 11.39
CA TRP A 14 1.44 -17.14 12.07
C TRP A 14 1.83 -17.17 13.52
N THR A 15 0.87 -17.48 14.40
CA THR A 15 1.06 -17.63 15.85
C THR A 15 0.79 -19.05 16.28
N PHE A 16 1.44 -19.48 17.35
CA PHE A 16 1.41 -20.85 17.87
C PHE A 16 0.94 -20.86 19.33
N GLU A 17 0.67 -22.04 19.86
CA GLU A 17 0.12 -22.21 21.19
C GLU A 17 1.09 -21.83 22.34
N ASP A 18 2.39 -21.72 22.04
CA ASP A 18 3.43 -21.29 22.96
C ASP A 18 3.70 -19.77 22.90
N ASP A 19 2.79 -18.99 22.32
CA ASP A 19 2.91 -17.56 22.07
C ASP A 19 4.07 -17.16 21.12
N SER A 20 4.73 -18.12 20.51
CA SER A 20 5.72 -17.82 19.45
C SER A 20 5.03 -17.40 18.17
N TYR A 21 5.80 -16.79 17.25
CA TYR A 21 5.29 -16.41 15.94
C TYR A 21 6.33 -16.71 14.85
N TYR A 22 5.84 -16.86 13.63
CA TYR A 22 6.65 -17.01 12.44
C TYR A 22 6.16 -16.08 11.32
N VAL A 23 7.10 -15.41 10.65
CA VAL A 23 6.81 -14.51 9.54
C VAL A 23 7.21 -15.19 8.24
N VAL A 24 6.24 -15.49 7.40
CA VAL A 24 6.46 -16.13 6.10
C VAL A 24 6.87 -15.10 5.06
N GLY A 25 7.99 -15.31 4.38
CA GLY A 25 8.60 -14.37 3.45
C GLY A 25 8.12 -14.51 2.00
N SER A 26 7.58 -15.67 1.61
CA SER A 26 7.12 -15.91 0.22
C SER A 26 5.97 -16.91 0.13
N LYS A 27 5.35 -17.01 -1.05
CA LYS A 27 4.32 -18.04 -1.32
C LYS A 27 4.93 -19.45 -1.39
N GLU A 28 6.13 -19.56 -1.88
CA GLU A 28 6.89 -20.80 -1.97
C GLU A 28 7.17 -21.34 -0.56
N GLU A 29 7.67 -20.52 0.31
CA GLU A 29 7.90 -20.86 1.73
C GLU A 29 6.58 -21.22 2.44
N LEU A 30 5.52 -20.46 2.17
CA LEU A 30 4.19 -20.78 2.72
C LEU A 30 3.74 -22.18 2.29
N LYS A 31 3.97 -22.54 1.04
CA LYS A 31 3.63 -23.87 0.51
C LYS A 31 4.40 -24.98 1.20
N GLU A 32 5.68 -24.79 1.41
CA GLU A 32 6.56 -25.75 2.08
C GLU A 32 6.19 -25.98 3.54
N LEU A 33 5.76 -24.92 4.23
CA LEU A 33 5.39 -24.98 5.64
C LEU A 33 3.92 -25.40 5.86
N ALA A 34 3.08 -25.33 4.83
CA ALA A 34 1.66 -25.58 4.93
C ALA A 34 1.37 -27.05 5.30
N VAL A 35 0.50 -27.23 6.29
CA VAL A 35 0.03 -28.56 6.72
C VAL A 35 -1.49 -28.71 6.53
N ASP A 36 -2.19 -27.61 6.29
CA ASP A 36 -3.65 -27.58 6.08
C ASP A 36 -4.05 -26.34 5.28
N GLY A 37 -5.13 -26.40 4.52
CA GLY A 37 -5.75 -25.26 3.82
C GLY A 37 -5.01 -24.74 2.59
N TRP A 38 -3.92 -25.37 2.16
CA TRP A 38 -3.19 -24.95 0.96
C TRP A 38 -4.03 -25.08 -0.31
N ASP A 39 -4.72 -26.19 -0.50
CA ASP A 39 -5.50 -26.46 -1.70
C ASP A 39 -6.63 -25.44 -1.90
N GLU A 40 -7.17 -24.91 -0.81
CA GLU A 40 -8.18 -23.85 -0.86
C GLU A 40 -7.58 -22.46 -1.15
N PHE A 41 -6.32 -22.27 -0.81
CA PHE A 41 -5.58 -21.03 -1.05
C PHE A 41 -4.92 -21.00 -2.42
N GLU A 42 -4.46 -22.13 -2.95
CA GLU A 42 -3.71 -22.19 -4.21
C GLU A 42 -4.54 -21.62 -5.37
N GLY A 43 -3.92 -20.75 -6.16
CA GLY A 43 -4.59 -20.04 -7.26
C GLY A 43 -5.32 -18.77 -6.84
N ASN A 44 -5.50 -18.53 -5.55
CA ASN A 44 -6.12 -17.33 -5.02
C ASN A 44 -5.09 -16.25 -4.66
N SER A 45 -5.58 -15.03 -4.49
CA SER A 45 -4.80 -13.89 -4.02
C SER A 45 -4.40 -14.08 -2.55
N PRO A 46 -3.22 -13.57 -2.10
CA PRO A 46 -2.77 -13.65 -0.71
C PRO A 46 -3.53 -12.69 0.23
N HIS A 47 -4.80 -12.45 -0.07
CA HIS A 47 -5.69 -11.64 0.74
C HIS A 47 -6.64 -12.52 1.56
N ARG A 48 -7.25 -11.93 2.57
CA ARG A 48 -8.36 -12.55 3.27
C ARG A 48 -9.56 -12.73 2.33
N PRO A 49 -10.35 -13.81 2.47
CA PRO A 49 -10.24 -14.85 3.50
C PRO A 49 -9.34 -16.04 3.12
N TRP A 50 -8.77 -16.05 1.93
CA TRP A 50 -8.10 -17.22 1.37
C TRP A 50 -6.87 -17.66 2.17
N ILE A 51 -5.96 -16.71 2.46
CA ILE A 51 -4.73 -16.99 3.20
C ILE A 51 -5.00 -17.40 4.67
N ASP A 52 -6.15 -17.00 5.23
CA ASP A 52 -6.53 -17.35 6.61
C ASP A 52 -6.75 -18.84 6.82
N LYS A 53 -6.97 -19.60 5.74
CA LYS A 53 -7.20 -21.03 5.78
C LYS A 53 -5.93 -21.84 5.97
N VAL A 54 -4.79 -21.26 5.58
CA VAL A 54 -3.50 -21.96 5.60
C VAL A 54 -2.96 -22.04 7.02
N LYS A 55 -2.77 -23.27 7.50
CA LYS A 55 -2.04 -23.56 8.74
C LYS A 55 -0.64 -24.01 8.39
N ILE A 56 0.35 -23.57 9.16
CA ILE A 56 1.75 -23.94 8.94
C ILE A 56 2.31 -24.70 10.15
N LYS A 57 3.34 -25.46 9.87
CA LYS A 57 4.18 -26.09 10.89
C LYS A 57 5.40 -25.19 11.13
N HIS A 58 5.62 -24.81 12.39
CA HIS A 58 6.81 -24.03 12.75
C HIS A 58 8.09 -24.83 12.45
N PRO A 59 9.06 -24.26 11.73
CA PRO A 59 10.23 -25.03 11.26
C PRO A 59 11.11 -25.56 12.40
N GLU A 60 11.16 -24.89 13.55
CA GLU A 60 12.00 -25.30 14.69
C GLU A 60 11.20 -26.10 15.72
N SER A 61 10.07 -25.58 16.20
CA SER A 61 9.28 -26.24 17.28
C SER A 61 8.38 -27.35 16.79
N GLY A 62 8.04 -27.36 15.51
CA GLY A 62 7.10 -28.34 14.94
C GLY A 62 5.63 -28.11 15.30
N LEU A 63 5.33 -27.05 16.06
CA LEU A 63 3.95 -26.67 16.41
C LEU A 63 3.16 -26.24 15.18
N ILE A 64 1.86 -26.45 15.20
CA ILE A 64 0.96 -26.00 14.14
C ILE A 64 0.37 -24.64 14.53
N GLY A 65 0.50 -23.66 13.65
CA GLY A 65 0.02 -22.31 13.86
C GLY A 65 -1.01 -21.86 12.85
N THR A 66 -1.74 -20.81 13.23
CA THR A 66 -2.71 -20.12 12.38
C THR A 66 -2.30 -18.68 12.18
N ARG A 67 -2.66 -18.11 11.02
CA ARG A 67 -2.37 -16.73 10.71
C ARG A 67 -3.16 -15.78 11.63
N ILE A 68 -2.55 -14.69 12.06
CA ILE A 68 -3.27 -13.60 12.72
C ILE A 68 -4.29 -12.98 11.73
N LEU A 69 -5.48 -12.60 12.23
CA LEU A 69 -6.55 -12.10 11.36
C LEU A 69 -6.36 -10.63 10.94
N ASP A 70 -5.32 -9.98 11.44
CA ASP A 70 -5.04 -8.58 11.12
C ASP A 70 -4.55 -8.41 9.67
N VAL A 71 -4.85 -7.26 9.10
CA VAL A 71 -4.33 -6.79 7.80
C VAL A 71 -3.44 -5.58 8.01
N GLY A 72 -2.52 -5.36 7.09
CA GLY A 72 -1.63 -4.22 7.09
C GLY A 72 -2.38 -2.89 6.89
N ASN A 73 -1.71 -1.80 7.17
CA ASN A 73 -2.20 -0.48 6.84
C ASN A 73 -2.13 -0.30 5.31
N PRO A 74 -3.21 0.17 4.62
CA PRO A 74 -3.18 0.42 3.18
C PRO A 74 -2.06 1.38 2.72
N TRP A 75 -1.59 2.25 3.59
CA TRP A 75 -0.47 3.13 3.29
C TRP A 75 0.89 2.41 3.32
N LEU A 76 0.99 1.28 4.01
CA LEU A 76 2.14 0.39 3.88
C LEU A 76 2.23 -0.18 2.46
N ASP A 77 1.09 -0.63 1.92
CA ASP A 77 1.01 -1.14 0.56
C ASP A 77 1.44 -0.06 -0.46
N ALA A 78 0.97 1.17 -0.28
CA ALA A 78 1.37 2.31 -1.11
C ALA A 78 2.86 2.69 -0.93
N GLY A 79 3.37 2.64 0.29
CA GLY A 79 4.76 3.00 0.60
C GLY A 79 5.78 1.99 0.10
N ILE A 80 5.39 0.72 -0.05
CA ILE A 80 6.29 -0.34 -0.53
C ILE A 80 6.33 -0.48 -2.06
N VAL A 81 5.49 0.24 -2.79
CA VAL A 81 5.39 0.15 -4.26
C VAL A 81 6.74 0.23 -4.98
N PRO A 82 7.67 1.17 -4.68
CA PRO A 82 8.97 1.21 -5.33
C PRO A 82 9.82 -0.05 -5.13
N PHE A 83 9.54 -0.82 -4.09
CA PHE A 83 10.27 -2.04 -3.77
C PHE A 83 9.57 -3.29 -4.30
N SER A 84 8.25 -3.33 -4.25
CA SER A 84 7.47 -4.51 -4.67
C SER A 84 7.27 -4.62 -6.17
N THR A 85 7.31 -3.51 -6.92
CA THR A 85 6.98 -3.49 -8.35
C THR A 85 8.18 -3.39 -9.28
N LEU A 86 9.31 -2.89 -8.80
CA LEU A 86 10.51 -2.64 -9.62
C LEU A 86 11.60 -3.72 -9.50
N GLY A 87 11.28 -4.85 -8.90
CA GLY A 87 12.21 -5.98 -8.83
C GLY A 87 13.29 -5.86 -7.76
N TYR A 88 13.03 -5.17 -6.67
CA TYR A 88 13.96 -4.96 -5.56
C TYR A 88 14.66 -6.25 -5.10
N ASN A 89 13.92 -7.34 -4.96
CA ASN A 89 14.46 -8.64 -4.54
C ASN A 89 15.02 -9.48 -5.70
N ASN A 90 14.51 -9.30 -6.93
CA ASN A 90 14.77 -10.22 -8.03
C ASN A 90 15.63 -9.61 -9.14
N ASN A 91 15.67 -8.30 -9.26
CA ASN A 91 16.44 -7.56 -10.28
C ASN A 91 16.92 -6.22 -9.74
N ARG A 92 17.93 -6.30 -8.88
CA ARG A 92 18.46 -5.15 -8.16
C ARG A 92 19.04 -4.07 -9.07
N GLU A 93 19.61 -4.45 -10.20
CA GLU A 93 20.20 -3.50 -11.15
C GLU A 93 19.10 -2.67 -11.84
N TYR A 94 18.06 -3.31 -12.32
CA TYR A 94 16.90 -2.60 -12.87
C TYR A 94 16.24 -1.68 -11.83
N TRP A 95 16.10 -2.16 -10.58
CA TRP A 95 15.57 -1.35 -9.51
C TRP A 95 16.38 -0.07 -9.27
N LYS A 96 17.72 -0.14 -9.30
CA LYS A 96 18.61 1.01 -9.12
C LYS A 96 18.47 2.08 -10.21
N GLU A 97 18.04 1.71 -11.41
CA GLU A 97 17.80 2.67 -12.51
C GLU A 97 16.60 3.57 -12.22
N TRP A 98 15.62 3.07 -11.47
CA TRP A 98 14.35 3.76 -11.19
C TRP A 98 14.23 4.32 -9.78
N PHE A 99 15.10 3.92 -8.87
CA PHE A 99 15.08 4.36 -7.49
C PHE A 99 16.34 5.17 -7.13
N PRO A 100 16.20 6.34 -6.46
CA PRO A 100 14.94 7.00 -6.03
C PRO A 100 14.15 7.59 -7.20
N GLY A 101 12.83 7.73 -7.01
CA GLY A 101 11.95 8.35 -8.03
C GLY A 101 12.38 9.78 -8.36
N ASP A 102 12.27 10.18 -9.63
CA ASP A 102 12.69 11.53 -10.04
C ASP A 102 11.76 12.63 -9.50
N PHE A 103 10.46 12.34 -9.47
CA PHE A 103 9.45 13.30 -9.05
C PHE A 103 8.24 12.61 -8.42
N VAL A 104 7.83 13.09 -7.26
CA VAL A 104 6.63 12.63 -6.55
C VAL A 104 5.76 13.83 -6.23
N THR A 105 4.47 13.73 -6.49
CA THR A 105 3.51 14.79 -6.19
C THR A 105 2.21 14.24 -5.66
N GLU A 106 1.65 14.89 -4.67
CA GLU A 106 0.34 14.58 -4.09
C GLU A 106 -0.10 15.74 -3.17
N SER A 107 -1.36 15.73 -2.73
CA SER A 107 -1.86 16.75 -1.81
C SER A 107 -1.17 16.66 -0.45
N LEU A 108 -0.46 17.70 -0.05
CA LEU A 108 0.35 17.69 1.18
C LEU A 108 -0.47 17.47 2.48
N PRO A 109 -1.64 18.11 2.68
CA PRO A 109 -2.35 17.99 3.97
C PRO A 109 -2.69 16.54 4.36
N GLY A 110 -3.05 15.71 3.38
CA GLY A 110 -3.36 14.29 3.61
C GLY A 110 -2.11 13.41 3.62
N GLN A 111 -1.25 13.60 2.64
CA GLN A 111 -0.14 12.68 2.35
C GLN A 111 1.03 12.78 3.32
N PHE A 112 1.14 13.85 4.06
CA PHE A 112 2.14 13.98 5.12
C PHE A 112 2.03 12.87 6.19
N ARG A 113 0.83 12.38 6.45
CA ARG A 113 0.56 11.27 7.40
C ARG A 113 0.32 9.92 6.73
N ASN A 114 0.22 9.90 5.41
CA ASN A 114 -0.21 8.75 4.64
C ASN A 114 0.91 8.26 3.71
N TRP A 115 0.80 8.51 2.41
CA TRP A 115 1.73 7.96 1.43
C TRP A 115 3.15 8.49 1.58
N PHE A 116 3.34 9.79 1.72
CA PHE A 116 4.70 10.35 1.88
C PHE A 116 5.38 9.79 3.12
N TYR A 117 4.66 9.69 4.23
CA TYR A 117 5.18 9.09 5.44
C TYR A 117 5.57 7.63 5.26
N SER A 118 4.69 6.82 4.70
CA SER A 118 4.96 5.39 4.49
C SER A 118 6.08 5.15 3.49
N LEU A 119 6.14 5.95 2.42
CA LEU A 119 7.21 5.89 1.43
C LEU A 119 8.58 6.22 2.04
N LEU A 120 8.65 7.28 2.83
CA LEU A 120 9.86 7.66 3.58
C LEU A 120 10.25 6.59 4.59
N ALA A 121 9.30 6.06 5.36
CA ALA A 121 9.56 5.03 6.36
C ALA A 121 10.10 3.74 5.71
N MET A 122 9.49 3.27 4.62
CA MET A 122 9.94 2.09 3.90
C MET A 122 11.34 2.29 3.32
N SER A 123 11.60 3.45 2.72
CA SER A 123 12.89 3.76 2.13
C SER A 123 14.00 3.90 3.18
N ALA A 124 13.70 4.52 4.31
CA ALA A 124 14.65 4.63 5.41
C ALA A 124 15.01 3.26 6.00
N MET A 125 14.01 2.38 6.18
CA MET A 125 14.25 1.05 6.74
C MET A 125 14.98 0.11 5.79
N LEU A 126 14.73 0.19 4.49
CA LEU A 126 15.26 -0.76 3.51
C LEU A 126 16.57 -0.28 2.86
N GLU A 127 16.76 1.03 2.70
CA GLU A 127 17.85 1.60 1.91
C GLU A 127 18.61 2.75 2.58
N GLU A 128 18.13 3.26 3.71
CA GLU A 128 18.68 4.44 4.40
C GLU A 128 18.80 5.69 3.49
N LYS A 129 17.86 5.81 2.52
CA LYS A 129 17.86 6.87 1.50
C LYS A 129 16.49 7.52 1.37
N ALA A 130 16.47 8.75 0.83
CA ALA A 130 15.23 9.37 0.39
C ALA A 130 14.63 8.60 -0.80
N PRO A 131 13.30 8.38 -0.85
CA PRO A 131 12.66 7.63 -1.92
C PRO A 131 12.44 8.42 -3.22
N PHE A 132 12.71 9.70 -3.21
CA PHE A 132 12.51 10.60 -4.34
C PHE A 132 13.59 11.71 -4.36
N LYS A 133 13.84 12.26 -5.55
CA LYS A 133 14.73 13.40 -5.74
C LYS A 133 13.99 14.72 -5.54
N ASN A 134 12.75 14.80 -6.04
CA ASN A 134 11.91 15.99 -5.97
C ASN A 134 10.53 15.62 -5.45
N LEU A 135 10.00 16.43 -4.54
CA LEU A 135 8.65 16.32 -4.00
C LEU A 135 7.90 17.64 -4.20
N LEU A 136 6.76 17.58 -4.85
CA LEU A 136 5.80 18.67 -4.91
C LEU A 136 4.55 18.33 -4.11
N GLY A 137 4.37 18.98 -2.98
CA GLY A 137 3.13 18.94 -2.22
C GLY A 137 2.21 20.07 -2.65
N HIS A 138 0.96 19.77 -2.97
CA HIS A 138 -0.02 20.80 -3.36
C HIS A 138 -1.22 20.81 -2.41
N ALA A 139 -1.98 21.92 -2.43
CA ALA A 139 -3.21 22.04 -1.68
C ALA A 139 -4.37 21.28 -2.34
N LEU A 140 -5.50 21.21 -1.63
CA LEU A 140 -6.75 20.64 -2.15
C LEU A 140 -7.56 21.71 -2.86
N VAL A 141 -8.22 21.34 -3.96
CA VAL A 141 -9.24 22.18 -4.59
C VAL A 141 -10.45 22.26 -3.67
N LYS A 142 -10.91 23.47 -3.41
CA LYS A 142 -12.03 23.75 -2.51
C LYS A 142 -13.32 23.92 -3.29
N ALA A 143 -14.44 23.74 -2.61
CA ALA A 143 -15.76 24.15 -3.12
C ALA A 143 -15.85 25.68 -3.20
N GLU A 144 -16.90 26.19 -3.88
CA GLU A 144 -17.14 27.62 -4.09
C GLU A 144 -17.18 28.43 -2.77
N ASP A 145 -17.64 27.81 -1.70
CA ASP A 145 -17.71 28.40 -0.37
C ASP A 145 -16.43 28.27 0.47
N GLY A 146 -15.34 27.78 -0.15
CA GLY A 146 -14.04 27.59 0.49
C GLY A 146 -13.90 26.35 1.37
N ARG A 147 -14.96 25.56 1.52
CA ARG A 147 -14.90 24.30 2.27
C ARG A 147 -14.30 23.16 1.44
N ASP A 148 -13.90 22.10 2.12
CA ASP A 148 -13.50 20.86 1.44
C ASP A 148 -14.68 20.26 0.67
N MET A 149 -14.41 19.70 -0.50
CA MET A 149 -15.41 18.98 -1.27
C MET A 149 -15.60 17.58 -0.71
N HIS A 150 -16.85 17.24 -0.38
CA HIS A 150 -17.25 15.91 0.04
C HIS A 150 -18.50 15.43 -0.70
N LYS A 151 -18.47 14.21 -1.21
CA LYS A 151 -19.61 13.59 -1.90
C LYS A 151 -20.86 13.57 -1.02
N SER A 152 -20.70 13.24 0.27
CA SER A 152 -21.80 13.19 1.23
C SER A 152 -22.41 14.55 1.59
N TRP A 153 -21.71 15.65 1.28
CA TRP A 153 -22.20 17.02 1.52
C TRP A 153 -22.88 17.63 0.29
N GLY A 154 -22.80 16.94 -0.87
CA GLY A 154 -23.37 17.40 -2.11
C GLY A 154 -22.65 18.60 -2.73
N ASN A 155 -21.47 18.98 -2.23
CA ASN A 155 -20.68 20.10 -2.73
C ASN A 155 -19.49 19.68 -3.60
N ALA A 156 -19.38 18.39 -3.95
CA ALA A 156 -18.33 17.89 -4.83
C ALA A 156 -18.67 18.16 -6.29
N ILE A 157 -17.69 18.71 -7.02
CA ILE A 157 -17.78 18.84 -8.49
C ILE A 157 -17.26 17.53 -9.06
N TRP A 158 -18.10 16.87 -9.86
CA TRP A 158 -17.72 15.63 -10.51
C TRP A 158 -16.84 15.89 -11.73
N PHE A 159 -15.90 15.00 -11.97
CA PHE A 159 -14.96 15.13 -13.08
C PHE A 159 -15.68 15.22 -14.43
N ASP A 160 -16.64 14.35 -14.69
CA ASP A 160 -17.35 14.31 -15.95
C ASP A 160 -18.13 15.61 -16.20
N ASP A 161 -18.80 16.14 -15.19
CA ASP A 161 -19.50 17.43 -15.28
C ASP A 161 -18.54 18.59 -15.58
N ALA A 162 -17.38 18.61 -14.96
CA ALA A 162 -16.36 19.62 -15.21
C ALA A 162 -15.74 19.46 -16.60
N ALA A 163 -15.44 18.25 -17.01
CA ALA A 163 -14.87 17.96 -18.33
C ALA A 163 -15.81 18.36 -19.46
N GLU A 164 -17.10 18.10 -19.34
CA GLU A 164 -18.12 18.52 -20.32
C GLU A 164 -18.27 20.04 -20.39
N LYS A 165 -18.20 20.73 -19.26
CA LYS A 165 -18.40 22.19 -19.19
C LYS A 165 -17.16 22.99 -19.58
N MET A 166 -15.98 22.54 -19.21
CA MET A 166 -14.73 23.30 -19.35
C MET A 166 -13.80 22.71 -20.42
N GLY A 167 -13.88 21.42 -20.67
CA GLY A 167 -12.87 20.69 -21.45
C GLY A 167 -11.65 20.29 -20.61
N VAL A 168 -11.15 19.09 -20.87
CA VAL A 168 -10.03 18.49 -20.08
C VAL A 168 -8.74 19.29 -20.20
N ASP A 169 -8.43 19.81 -21.38
CA ASP A 169 -7.21 20.59 -21.60
C ASP A 169 -7.23 21.92 -20.84
N VAL A 170 -8.39 22.56 -20.75
CA VAL A 170 -8.57 23.79 -19.95
C VAL A 170 -8.39 23.46 -18.46
N MET A 171 -8.96 22.35 -17.99
CA MET A 171 -8.77 21.91 -16.61
C MET A 171 -7.29 21.64 -16.28
N ARG A 172 -6.59 20.93 -17.15
CA ARG A 172 -5.16 20.65 -16.98
C ARG A 172 -4.32 21.91 -16.90
N TRP A 173 -4.59 22.85 -17.82
CA TRP A 173 -3.91 24.15 -17.82
C TRP A 173 -4.19 24.94 -16.54
N MET A 174 -5.43 25.00 -16.12
CA MET A 174 -5.84 25.68 -14.89
C MET A 174 -5.09 25.15 -13.68
N TYR A 175 -5.05 23.85 -13.50
CA TYR A 175 -4.34 23.25 -12.35
C TYR A 175 -2.82 23.43 -12.42
N ALA A 176 -2.23 23.34 -13.60
CA ALA A 176 -0.79 23.55 -13.78
C ALA A 176 -0.35 25.00 -13.58
N ALA A 177 -1.25 25.95 -13.78
CA ALA A 177 -0.98 27.39 -13.67
C ALA A 177 -1.21 27.95 -12.24
N GLN A 178 -1.81 27.19 -11.36
CA GLN A 178 -2.06 27.64 -9.98
C GLN A 178 -0.84 27.41 -9.09
N ASN A 179 -0.68 28.27 -8.10
CA ASN A 179 0.32 28.04 -7.05
C ASN A 179 -0.07 26.80 -6.23
N PRO A 180 0.91 25.99 -5.84
CA PRO A 180 0.70 24.81 -5.01
C PRO A 180 0.07 25.10 -3.65
#